data_1c2dc7d92b4fcbeab597c48ea07c7fc8
#
_entry.id   1c2dc7d92b4fcbeab597c48ea07c7fc8
#
_cell.length_a   1.000
_cell.length_b   1.000
_cell.length_c   1.000
_cell.angle_alpha   90.00
_cell.angle_beta   90.00
_cell.angle_gamma   90.00
#
_symmetry.space_group_name_H-M   'P 1'
#
loop_
_entity.id
_entity.type
_entity.pdbx_description
1 polymer ?
#
loop_
_entity_poly.entity_id
_entity_poly.type
_entity_poly.pdbx_seq_one_letter_code
_entity_poly.pdbx_strand_id
1 'polypeptide(L)'
;MKKHIIWTIVVTISVVIGTVAGIFAWQMYYDRKMPNFHERAEIYVYPNMNVADVIGILTEKNLVRKPGSLLRALRKENLLVGTDKAGSASPKTGHYTIEPSNTSIYVARMLKNG
;
A
#
# COMPACT_ATOMS: atom_id res chain seq x y z
N MET A 1 -46.80 1.77 -5.24
CA MET A 1 -45.79 2.86 -5.19
C MET A 1 -44.70 2.64 -4.18
N LYS A 2 -45.01 2.32 -2.93
CA LYS A 2 -43.97 2.08 -1.91
C LYS A 2 -43.02 0.93 -2.25
N LYS A 3 -43.52 -0.12 -2.92
CA LYS A 3 -42.72 -1.26 -3.35
C LYS A 3 -41.64 -0.87 -4.38
N HIS A 4 -41.95 0.05 -5.29
CA HIS A 4 -40.99 0.51 -6.28
C HIS A 4 -39.87 1.33 -5.66
N ILE A 5 -40.18 2.18 -4.68
CA ILE A 5 -39.23 3.01 -3.98
C ILE A 5 -38.28 2.12 -3.16
N ILE A 6 -38.83 1.15 -2.43
CA ILE A 6 -38.05 0.20 -1.62
C ILE A 6 -37.13 -0.60 -2.52
N TRP A 7 -37.66 -1.13 -3.63
CA TRP A 7 -36.86 -1.91 -4.57
C TRP A 7 -35.71 -1.08 -5.17
N THR A 8 -35.98 0.17 -5.53
CA THR A 8 -34.99 1.08 -6.09
C THR A 8 -33.88 1.35 -5.04
N ILE A 9 -34.24 1.56 -3.78
CA ILE A 9 -33.29 1.77 -2.70
C ILE A 9 -32.43 0.53 -2.50
N VAL A 10 -33.03 -0.66 -2.49
CA VAL A 10 -32.30 -1.93 -2.33
C VAL A 10 -31.31 -2.14 -3.47
N VAL A 11 -31.74 -1.91 -4.70
CA VAL A 11 -30.85 -2.06 -5.87
C VAL A 11 -29.70 -1.06 -5.81
N THR A 12 -29.98 0.19 -5.47
CA THR A 12 -28.94 1.23 -5.38
C THR A 12 -27.90 0.88 -4.30
N ILE A 13 -28.36 0.46 -3.13
CA ILE A 13 -27.46 0.04 -2.04
C ILE A 13 -26.61 -1.16 -2.45
N SER A 14 -27.23 -2.14 -3.13
CA SER A 14 -26.52 -3.33 -3.61
C SER A 14 -25.43 -2.98 -4.61
N VAL A 15 -25.70 -2.05 -5.53
CA VAL A 15 -24.71 -1.59 -6.52
C VAL A 15 -23.55 -0.86 -5.83
N VAL A 16 -23.84 0.00 -4.86
CA VAL A 16 -22.81 0.72 -4.09
C VAL A 16 -21.93 -0.26 -3.32
N ILE A 17 -22.52 -1.22 -2.61
CA ILE A 17 -21.77 -2.23 -1.86
C ILE A 17 -20.91 -3.07 -2.79
N GLY A 18 -21.46 -3.53 -3.92
CA GLY A 18 -20.71 -4.31 -4.90
C GLY A 18 -19.53 -3.55 -5.49
N THR A 19 -19.71 -2.26 -5.80
CA THR A 19 -18.66 -1.39 -6.32
C THR A 19 -17.55 -1.22 -5.29
N VAL A 20 -17.89 -0.91 -4.04
CA VAL A 20 -16.91 -0.75 -2.97
C VAL A 20 -16.14 -2.04 -2.72
N ALA A 21 -16.85 -3.18 -2.64
CA ALA A 21 -16.21 -4.48 -2.46
C ALA A 21 -15.27 -4.81 -3.62
N GLY A 22 -15.64 -4.50 -4.85
CA GLY A 22 -14.79 -4.69 -6.03
C GLY A 22 -13.53 -3.87 -5.97
N ILE A 23 -13.63 -2.59 -5.56
CA ILE A 23 -12.48 -1.72 -5.41
C ILE A 23 -11.53 -2.26 -4.34
N PHE A 24 -12.04 -2.68 -3.18
CA PHE A 24 -11.21 -3.26 -2.12
C PHE A 24 -10.53 -4.56 -2.57
N ALA A 25 -11.27 -5.44 -3.25
CA ALA A 25 -10.72 -6.69 -3.76
C ALA A 25 -9.58 -6.42 -4.77
N TRP A 26 -9.76 -5.46 -5.67
CA TRP A 26 -8.74 -5.06 -6.62
C TRP A 26 -7.50 -4.51 -5.93
N GLN A 27 -7.68 -3.62 -4.93
CA GLN A 27 -6.57 -3.06 -4.18
C GLN A 27 -5.79 -4.13 -3.43
N MET A 28 -6.47 -5.07 -2.80
CA MET A 28 -5.81 -6.19 -2.11
C MET A 28 -5.03 -7.07 -3.09
N TYR A 29 -5.62 -7.37 -4.23
CA TYR A 29 -4.95 -8.14 -5.27
C TYR A 29 -3.71 -7.41 -5.78
N TYR A 30 -3.85 -6.11 -6.09
CA TYR A 30 -2.74 -5.30 -6.57
C TYR A 30 -1.58 -5.27 -5.57
N ASP A 31 -1.89 -5.01 -4.30
CA ASP A 31 -0.88 -4.88 -3.26
C ASP A 31 -0.07 -6.16 -3.07
N ARG A 32 -0.69 -7.33 -3.29
CA ARG A 32 -0.08 -8.64 -3.04
C ARG A 32 0.50 -9.32 -4.26
N LYS A 33 -0.05 -9.04 -5.44
CA LYS A 33 0.27 -9.80 -6.66
C LYS A 33 0.87 -8.98 -7.77
N MET A 34 0.56 -7.68 -7.84
CA MET A 34 1.01 -6.84 -8.93
C MET A 34 2.31 -6.12 -8.61
N PRO A 35 3.27 -6.08 -9.54
CA PRO A 35 4.49 -5.30 -9.37
C PRO A 35 4.16 -3.82 -9.22
N ASN A 36 4.84 -3.14 -8.29
CA ASN A 36 4.57 -1.71 -8.00
C ASN A 36 5.79 -0.82 -8.18
N PHE A 37 6.84 -1.29 -8.82
CA PHE A 37 8.06 -0.52 -8.98
C PHE A 37 8.44 -0.41 -10.45
N HIS A 38 9.05 0.72 -10.83
CA HIS A 38 9.41 1.02 -12.22
C HIS A 38 10.71 0.37 -12.66
N GLU A 39 11.70 0.35 -11.77
CA GLU A 39 13.03 -0.13 -12.10
C GLU A 39 13.73 -0.69 -10.87
N ARG A 40 14.83 -1.40 -11.12
CA ARG A 40 15.68 -1.91 -10.05
C ARG A 40 16.37 -0.76 -9.35
N ALA A 41 16.36 -0.78 -8.02
CA ALA A 41 17.02 0.22 -7.21
C ALA A 41 17.58 -0.38 -5.93
N GLU A 42 18.65 0.21 -5.43
CA GLU A 42 19.22 -0.14 -4.14
C GLU A 42 18.96 0.98 -3.17
N ILE A 43 18.48 0.63 -1.99
CA ILE A 43 18.26 1.59 -0.92
C ILE A 43 19.01 1.18 0.34
N TYR A 44 19.44 2.19 1.09
CA TYR A 44 20.14 2.00 2.35
C TYR A 44 19.27 2.55 3.46
N VAL A 45 19.05 1.76 4.51
CA VAL A 45 18.28 2.18 5.69
C VAL A 45 19.26 2.33 6.87
N TYR A 46 19.37 3.54 7.35
CA TYR A 46 20.26 3.88 8.46
C TYR A 46 19.51 3.81 9.80
N PRO A 47 20.22 3.67 10.93
CA PRO A 47 19.60 3.45 12.25
C PRO A 47 18.60 4.54 12.68
N ASN A 48 18.76 5.77 12.19
CA ASN A 48 17.89 6.89 12.56
C ASN A 48 16.78 7.18 11.52
N MET A 49 16.65 6.33 10.52
CA MET A 49 15.59 6.49 9.51
C MET A 49 14.29 5.87 9.98
N ASN A 50 13.17 6.50 9.62
CA ASN A 50 11.84 5.94 9.81
C ASN A 50 11.24 5.54 8.45
N VAL A 51 10.06 4.94 8.48
CA VAL A 51 9.37 4.50 7.24
C VAL A 51 9.06 5.69 6.33
N ALA A 52 8.74 6.85 6.89
CA ALA A 52 8.47 8.06 6.10
C ALA A 52 9.69 8.48 5.27
N ASP A 53 10.90 8.34 5.82
CA ASP A 53 12.14 8.64 5.10
C ASP A 53 12.33 7.69 3.92
N VAL A 54 12.06 6.40 4.10
CA VAL A 54 12.14 5.41 3.03
C VAL A 54 11.12 5.70 1.93
N ILE A 55 9.89 6.03 2.30
CA ILE A 55 8.84 6.41 1.35
C ILE A 55 9.27 7.65 0.55
N GLY A 56 9.86 8.63 1.23
CA GLY A 56 10.37 9.84 0.61
C GLY A 56 11.42 9.54 -0.46
N ILE A 57 12.38 8.67 -0.15
CA ILE A 57 13.42 8.26 -1.10
C ILE A 57 12.81 7.59 -2.32
N LEU A 58 11.90 6.65 -2.11
CA LEU A 58 11.25 5.91 -3.21
C LEU A 58 10.39 6.83 -4.08
N THR A 59 9.70 7.78 -3.48
CA THR A 59 8.85 8.73 -4.20
C THR A 59 9.68 9.74 -4.98
N GLU A 60 10.73 10.27 -4.36
CA GLU A 60 11.62 11.25 -4.98
C GLU A 60 12.31 10.69 -6.23
N LYS A 61 12.73 9.43 -6.18
CA LYS A 61 13.36 8.74 -7.31
C LYS A 61 12.34 8.21 -8.32
N ASN A 62 11.05 8.43 -8.08
CA ASN A 62 9.96 7.97 -8.94
C ASN A 62 10.00 6.45 -9.19
N LEU A 63 10.32 5.69 -8.16
CA LEU A 63 10.44 4.23 -8.27
C LEU A 63 9.11 3.51 -8.07
N VAL A 64 8.16 4.13 -7.38
CA VAL A 64 6.86 3.53 -7.02
C VAL A 64 5.80 3.92 -8.03
N ARG A 65 5.12 2.92 -8.60
CA ARG A 65 4.02 3.16 -9.55
C ARG A 65 2.78 3.73 -8.88
N LYS A 66 2.38 3.11 -7.76
CA LYS A 66 1.20 3.53 -6.98
C LYS A 66 1.60 3.69 -5.52
N PRO A 67 1.93 4.90 -5.08
CA PRO A 67 2.34 5.13 -3.68
C PRO A 67 1.30 4.70 -2.67
N GLY A 68 0.00 4.83 -2.98
CA GLY A 68 -1.07 4.38 -2.11
C GLY A 68 -1.04 2.89 -1.81
N SER A 69 -0.66 2.06 -2.80
CA SER A 69 -0.48 0.63 -2.60
C SER A 69 0.62 0.32 -1.59
N LEU A 70 1.76 1.00 -1.72
CA LEU A 70 2.87 0.85 -0.77
C LEU A 70 2.46 1.28 0.64
N LEU A 71 1.75 2.39 0.79
CA LEU A 71 1.27 2.85 2.09
C LEU A 71 0.32 1.84 2.73
N ARG A 72 -0.60 1.25 1.97
CA ARG A 72 -1.50 0.21 2.48
C ARG A 72 -0.72 -1.03 2.95
N ALA A 73 0.27 -1.44 2.19
CA ALA A 73 1.12 -2.58 2.55
C ALA A 73 1.90 -2.32 3.83
N LEU A 74 2.46 -1.12 4.00
CA LEU A 74 3.18 -0.73 5.20
C LEU A 74 2.27 -0.70 6.43
N ARG A 75 1.04 -0.22 6.29
CA ARG A 75 0.05 -0.26 7.38
C ARG A 75 -0.29 -1.69 7.77
N LYS A 76 -0.45 -2.55 6.80
CA LYS A 76 -0.78 -3.96 7.03
C LYS A 76 0.32 -4.68 7.79
N GLU A 77 1.57 -4.33 7.56
CA GLU A 77 2.73 -4.89 8.27
C GLU A 77 3.06 -4.11 9.55
N ASN A 78 2.20 -3.18 9.97
CA ASN A 78 2.35 -2.37 11.18
C ASN A 78 3.59 -1.45 11.16
N LEU A 79 4.09 -1.12 9.98
CA LEU A 79 5.21 -0.17 9.82
C LEU A 79 4.74 1.27 9.75
N LEU A 80 3.47 1.48 9.38
CA LEU A 80 2.86 2.80 9.28
C LEU A 80 1.55 2.77 10.05
N VAL A 81 1.39 3.66 11.02
CA VAL A 81 0.19 3.75 11.86
C VAL A 81 -0.66 4.94 11.42
N GLY A 82 -1.88 4.65 10.95
CA GLY A 82 -2.81 5.68 10.50
C GLY A 82 -2.28 6.46 9.30
N THR A 83 -2.60 7.75 9.25
CA THR A 83 -2.13 8.67 8.20
C THR A 83 -0.99 9.55 8.68
N ASP A 84 -0.65 9.47 9.96
CA ASP A 84 0.40 10.27 10.57
C ASP A 84 1.75 9.60 10.42
N LYS A 85 2.64 10.23 9.68
CA LYS A 85 3.99 9.74 9.46
C LYS A 85 4.85 9.75 10.72
N ALA A 86 4.52 10.61 11.69
CA ALA A 86 5.24 10.66 12.95
C ALA A 86 5.06 9.41 13.81
N GLY A 87 3.95 8.66 13.61
CA GLY A 87 3.71 7.39 14.29
C GLY A 87 4.30 6.17 13.59
N SER A 88 5.10 6.36 12.55
CA SER A 88 5.69 5.25 11.79
C SER A 88 6.75 4.53 12.59
N ALA A 89 6.79 3.19 12.47
CA ALA A 89 7.84 2.38 13.05
C ALA A 89 9.14 2.54 12.26
N SER A 90 10.27 2.21 12.90
CA SER A 90 11.56 2.21 12.23
C SER A 90 11.71 0.91 11.43
N PRO A 91 12.07 0.98 10.14
CA PRO A 91 12.39 -0.21 9.37
C PRO A 91 13.72 -0.81 9.84
N LYS A 92 13.94 -2.07 9.52
CA LYS A 92 15.23 -2.71 9.84
C LYS A 92 16.37 -2.05 9.06
N THR A 93 17.45 -1.75 9.75
CA THR A 93 18.65 -1.18 9.15
C THR A 93 19.30 -2.17 8.19
N GLY A 94 19.77 -1.69 7.07
CA GLY A 94 20.46 -2.53 6.09
C GLY A 94 20.43 -1.98 4.68
N HIS A 95 20.93 -2.79 3.78
CA HIS A 95 20.92 -2.53 2.35
C HIS A 95 19.88 -3.42 1.70
N TYR A 96 18.99 -2.79 0.93
CA TYR A 96 17.89 -3.49 0.27
C TYR A 96 17.93 -3.25 -1.23
N THR A 97 17.67 -4.29 -2.00
CA THR A 97 17.51 -4.20 -3.44
C THR A 97 16.03 -4.34 -3.79
N ILE A 98 15.49 -3.36 -4.50
CA ILE A 98 14.11 -3.36 -4.99
C ILE A 98 14.14 -3.71 -6.46
N GLU A 99 13.38 -4.73 -6.85
CA GLU A 99 13.26 -5.18 -8.22
C GLU A 99 11.95 -4.67 -8.84
N PRO A 100 11.90 -4.48 -10.18
CA PRO A 100 10.66 -4.07 -10.84
C PRO A 100 9.50 -5.05 -10.65
N SER A 101 9.80 -6.33 -10.42
CA SER A 101 8.80 -7.37 -10.18
C SER A 101 8.28 -7.43 -8.75
N ASN A 102 8.84 -6.65 -7.83
CA ASN A 102 8.42 -6.69 -6.43
C ASN A 102 7.04 -6.09 -6.24
N THR A 103 6.25 -6.71 -5.34
CA THR A 103 4.96 -6.19 -4.92
C THR A 103 5.15 -5.26 -3.72
N SER A 104 4.12 -4.44 -3.44
CA SER A 104 4.13 -3.57 -2.26
C SER A 104 4.26 -4.36 -0.97
N ILE A 105 3.55 -5.47 -0.84
CA ILE A 105 3.59 -6.34 0.34
C ILE A 105 4.99 -6.94 0.53
N TYR A 106 5.64 -7.36 -0.55
CA TYR A 106 6.99 -7.90 -0.49
C TYR A 106 7.98 -6.89 0.10
N VAL A 107 7.95 -5.66 -0.42
CA VAL A 107 8.83 -4.60 0.06
C VAL A 107 8.53 -4.22 1.50
N ALA A 108 7.25 -4.14 1.88
CA ALA A 108 6.87 -3.85 3.25
C ALA A 108 7.39 -4.91 4.23
N ARG A 109 7.27 -6.19 3.89
CA ARG A 109 7.80 -7.28 4.70
C ARG A 109 9.33 -7.27 4.78
N MET A 110 9.98 -6.93 3.69
CA MET A 110 11.42 -6.81 3.64
C MET A 110 11.91 -5.72 4.60
N LEU A 111 11.26 -4.57 4.64
CA LEU A 111 11.58 -3.48 5.55
C LEU A 111 11.30 -3.84 7.00
N LYS A 112 10.31 -4.68 7.26
CA LYS A 112 9.94 -5.12 8.60
C LYS A 112 10.92 -6.16 9.15
N ASN A 113 11.33 -7.10 8.34
CA ASN A 113 12.10 -8.27 8.77
C ASN A 113 13.61 -8.15 8.55
N GLY A 114 13.99 -7.29 7.66
CA GLY A 114 15.41 -7.11 7.31
C GLY A 114 15.86 -7.94 6.13
#